data_c75b9ae824fb74fa6109220f4e1646a2
#
_entry.id   c75b9ae824fb74fa6109220f4e1646a2
#
_cell.length_a   1.000
_cell.length_b   1.000
_cell.length_c   1.000
_cell.angle_alpha   90.00
_cell.angle_beta   90.00
_cell.angle_gamma   90.00
#
_symmetry.space_group_name_H-M   'P 1'
#
loop_
_entity.id
_entity.type
_entity.pdbx_description
1 polymer ?
#
loop_
_entity_poly.entity_id
_entity_poly.type
_entity_poly.pdbx_seq_one_letter_code
_entity_poly.pdbx_strand_id
1 'polypeptide(L)'
;MSNITEPPSPPPIYPISTETLFSDNPSRDKRNKEGLVFKHFSKKGFRGIGVENQPIYDLFFHLGFEKFLLKPNWKKWDKNKTIRDYPHLIEHLDYPFDDEKYPHIKTHRKRVDKQFCNVPLEWMYSDECIYLNGKSLLFGEGVYYQMFKEEIDDFIDNELPNRDIPLMMKENYDKVKVMREKYKTLFIWGGMEGDTETLEIIYNNLPLKLVQFIMKKQFENFYRYRSGFMDCWMWNKKDKHLKLVEVKGIREDILPHQHEWLNIFYDYGVDVSVLRVKIQK
;
A
#
# COMPACT_ATOMS: atom_id res chain seq x y z
N MET A 1 -31.41 -25.44 -4.42
CA MET A 1 -30.34 -24.45 -4.08
C MET A 1 -29.03 -25.10 -4.49
N SER A 2 -28.52 -24.74 -5.64
CA SER A 2 -27.23 -25.26 -6.15
C SER A 2 -26.10 -24.55 -5.43
N ASN A 3 -25.31 -25.31 -4.66
CA ASN A 3 -24.04 -24.84 -4.11
C ASN A 3 -23.14 -24.45 -5.30
N ILE A 4 -23.04 -23.17 -5.58
CA ILE A 4 -22.01 -22.63 -6.46
C ILE A 4 -20.73 -22.71 -5.63
N THR A 5 -19.99 -23.80 -5.75
CA THR A 5 -18.62 -23.86 -5.27
C THR A 5 -17.81 -22.89 -6.13
N GLU A 6 -17.21 -21.89 -5.50
CA GLU A 6 -16.22 -21.06 -6.18
C GLU A 6 -15.22 -21.97 -6.90
N PRO A 7 -14.85 -21.66 -8.16
CA PRO A 7 -13.82 -22.43 -8.83
C PRO A 7 -12.54 -22.40 -7.99
N PRO A 8 -11.81 -23.53 -7.87
CA PRO A 8 -10.58 -23.57 -7.11
C PRO A 8 -9.64 -22.47 -7.63
N SER A 9 -9.10 -21.69 -6.71
CA SER A 9 -8.10 -20.67 -7.06
C SER A 9 -6.99 -21.32 -7.90
N PRO A 10 -6.55 -20.68 -8.97
CA PRO A 10 -5.45 -21.21 -9.77
C PRO A 10 -4.24 -21.47 -8.86
N PRO A 11 -3.44 -22.52 -9.12
CA PRO A 11 -2.28 -22.83 -8.31
C PRO A 11 -1.34 -21.61 -8.29
N PRO A 12 -0.66 -21.36 -7.17
CA PRO A 12 0.26 -20.24 -7.07
C PRO A 12 1.41 -20.43 -8.08
N ILE A 13 1.70 -19.39 -8.84
CA ILE A 13 2.81 -19.40 -9.82
C ILE A 13 4.15 -19.00 -9.20
N TYR A 14 4.15 -18.33 -8.04
CA TYR A 14 5.34 -17.93 -7.31
C TYR A 14 5.90 -19.09 -6.45
N PRO A 15 7.22 -19.09 -6.13
CA PRO A 15 7.84 -20.13 -5.33
C PRO A 15 7.30 -20.20 -3.90
N ILE A 16 7.02 -21.43 -3.45
CA ILE A 16 6.70 -21.73 -2.06
C ILE A 16 7.76 -22.69 -1.52
N SER A 17 8.43 -22.32 -0.43
CA SER A 17 9.42 -23.15 0.23
C SER A 17 9.07 -23.36 1.70
N THR A 18 9.66 -24.41 2.31
CA THR A 18 9.51 -24.69 3.74
C THR A 18 10.89 -24.76 4.36
N GLU A 19 11.10 -23.98 5.42
CA GLU A 19 12.33 -24.04 6.21
C GLU A 19 12.04 -24.34 7.68
N THR A 20 12.95 -25.10 8.31
CA THR A 20 12.94 -25.28 9.75
C THR A 20 13.91 -24.29 10.36
N LEU A 21 13.37 -23.38 11.17
CA LEU A 21 14.17 -22.40 11.90
C LEU A 21 14.22 -22.77 13.38
N PHE A 22 15.43 -22.73 13.93
CA PHE A 22 15.66 -23.03 15.35
C PHE A 22 15.56 -21.75 16.19
N SER A 23 14.94 -21.86 17.34
CA SER A 23 14.72 -20.76 18.26
C SER A 23 15.01 -21.18 19.71
N ASP A 24 15.72 -20.32 20.42
CA ASP A 24 15.92 -20.47 21.87
C ASP A 24 14.63 -20.19 22.66
N ASN A 25 13.68 -19.49 22.03
CA ASN A 25 12.38 -19.18 22.62
C ASN A 25 11.23 -19.40 21.62
N PRO A 26 10.85 -20.65 21.31
CA PRO A 26 9.86 -20.99 20.30
C PRO A 26 8.49 -20.33 20.54
N SER A 27 8.10 -20.10 21.78
CA SER A 27 6.80 -19.48 22.12
C SER A 27 6.76 -18.00 21.75
N ARG A 28 7.88 -17.29 21.89
CA ARG A 28 8.03 -15.89 21.46
C ARG A 28 8.10 -15.80 19.94
N ASP A 29 8.92 -16.64 19.32
CA ASP A 29 9.21 -16.57 17.90
C ASP A 29 8.05 -17.07 17.02
N LYS A 30 7.14 -17.89 17.56
CA LYS A 30 5.85 -18.19 16.90
C LYS A 30 4.98 -16.95 16.70
N ARG A 31 5.14 -15.91 17.53
CA ARG A 31 4.42 -14.63 17.44
C ARG A 31 5.20 -13.57 16.65
N ASN A 32 6.46 -13.84 16.37
CA ASN A 32 7.35 -12.95 15.60
C ASN A 32 8.17 -13.80 14.62
N LYS A 33 7.48 -14.45 13.69
CA LYS A 33 8.09 -15.32 12.66
C LYS A 33 8.98 -14.51 11.73
N GLU A 34 8.54 -13.31 11.39
CA GLU A 34 9.24 -12.37 10.52
C GLU A 34 10.62 -12.02 11.10
N GLY A 35 10.69 -11.69 12.40
CA GLY A 35 11.96 -11.41 13.08
C GLY A 35 12.94 -12.60 13.04
N LEU A 36 12.42 -13.84 13.15
CA LEU A 36 13.24 -15.03 13.03
C LEU A 36 13.76 -15.25 11.59
N VAL A 37 12.91 -14.99 10.60
CA VAL A 37 13.27 -15.01 9.18
C VAL A 37 14.36 -14.00 8.88
N PHE A 38 14.23 -12.76 9.35
CA PHE A 38 15.27 -11.74 9.22
C PHE A 38 16.60 -12.19 9.82
N LYS A 39 16.59 -12.73 11.04
CA LYS A 39 17.80 -13.26 11.68
C LYS A 39 18.45 -14.37 10.84
N HIS A 40 17.65 -15.21 10.23
CA HIS A 40 18.12 -16.27 9.34
C HIS A 40 18.77 -15.70 8.07
N PHE A 41 18.09 -14.78 7.38
CA PHE A 41 18.62 -14.17 6.16
C PHE A 41 19.80 -13.22 6.41
N SER A 42 19.85 -12.56 7.57
CA SER A 42 20.98 -11.69 7.92
C SER A 42 22.31 -12.46 8.00
N LYS A 43 22.26 -13.73 8.44
CA LYS A 43 23.43 -14.65 8.42
C LYS A 43 23.84 -15.01 6.99
N LYS A 44 22.94 -14.95 6.04
CA LYS A 44 23.17 -15.18 4.61
C LYS A 44 23.60 -13.92 3.85
N GLY A 45 23.85 -12.80 4.54
CA GLY A 45 24.35 -11.55 3.95
C GLY A 45 23.26 -10.57 3.51
N PHE A 46 21.99 -10.81 3.89
CA PHE A 46 20.91 -9.86 3.62
C PHE A 46 20.78 -8.80 4.70
N ARG A 47 20.28 -7.64 4.30
CA ARG A 47 19.64 -6.63 5.15
C ARG A 47 18.16 -6.58 4.78
N GLY A 48 17.35 -5.93 5.59
CA GLY A 48 15.93 -5.79 5.26
C GLY A 48 15.12 -5.11 6.35
N ILE A 49 13.86 -4.95 6.03
CA ILE A 49 12.83 -4.40 6.90
C ILE A 49 11.65 -5.37 6.96
N GLY A 50 11.08 -5.50 8.16
CA GLY A 50 9.96 -6.38 8.47
C GLY A 50 8.74 -5.59 8.87
N VAL A 51 8.25 -4.77 7.97
CA VAL A 51 7.13 -3.86 8.22
C VAL A 51 6.09 -3.95 7.10
N GLU A 52 5.71 -5.17 6.80
CA GLU A 52 4.60 -5.52 5.91
C GLU A 52 4.35 -4.52 4.76
N ASN A 53 3.37 -3.63 4.93
CA ASN A 53 2.93 -2.72 3.88
C ASN A 53 3.74 -1.40 3.81
N GLN A 54 4.60 -1.14 4.79
CA GLN A 54 5.26 0.16 4.99
C GLN A 54 6.09 0.63 3.79
N PRO A 55 6.92 -0.22 3.14
CA PRO A 55 7.72 0.22 2.00
C PRO A 55 6.90 0.73 0.83
N ILE A 56 5.74 0.12 0.59
CA ILE A 56 4.83 0.55 -0.47
C ILE A 56 4.15 1.87 -0.12
N TYR A 57 3.78 2.06 1.15
CA TYR A 57 3.22 3.34 1.59
C TYR A 57 4.22 4.46 1.42
N ASP A 58 5.44 4.25 1.89
CA ASP A 58 6.48 5.27 1.78
C ASP A 58 6.79 5.59 0.32
N LEU A 59 6.91 4.57 -0.52
CA LEU A 59 7.11 4.74 -1.95
C LEU A 59 5.95 5.56 -2.57
N PHE A 60 4.70 5.16 -2.30
CA PHE A 60 3.52 5.82 -2.82
C PHE A 60 3.46 7.29 -2.38
N PHE A 61 3.74 7.58 -1.10
CA PHE A 61 3.68 8.94 -0.59
C PHE A 61 4.83 9.81 -1.06
N HIS A 62 6.05 9.28 -1.13
CA HIS A 62 7.17 10.06 -1.62
C HIS A 62 7.11 10.32 -3.12
N LEU A 63 6.65 9.36 -3.91
CA LEU A 63 6.47 9.55 -5.34
C LEU A 63 5.23 10.40 -5.68
N GLY A 64 4.13 10.19 -4.98
CA GLY A 64 2.85 10.84 -5.23
C GLY A 64 2.65 12.18 -4.52
N PHE A 65 3.61 12.65 -3.72
CA PHE A 65 3.41 13.78 -2.79
C PHE A 65 2.76 15.01 -3.43
N GLU A 66 3.26 15.43 -4.58
CA GLU A 66 2.75 16.61 -5.27
C GLU A 66 1.29 16.43 -5.72
N LYS A 67 0.89 15.21 -6.04
CA LYS A 67 -0.47 14.88 -6.51
C LYS A 67 -1.47 14.79 -5.37
N PHE A 68 -1.02 14.61 -4.11
CA PHE A 68 -1.90 14.70 -2.92
C PHE A 68 -2.28 16.14 -2.56
N LEU A 69 -1.59 17.13 -3.12
CA LEU A 69 -1.81 18.54 -2.84
C LEU A 69 -2.64 19.24 -3.91
N LEU A 70 -3.13 18.50 -4.93
CA LEU A 70 -3.99 19.07 -5.97
C LEU A 70 -5.24 19.69 -5.33
N LYS A 71 -5.59 20.85 -5.86
CA LYS A 71 -6.81 21.55 -5.46
C LYS A 71 -7.82 21.48 -6.60
N PRO A 72 -9.11 21.30 -6.28
CA PRO A 72 -10.13 21.23 -7.31
C PRO A 72 -10.15 22.51 -8.16
N ASN A 73 -10.37 22.32 -9.45
CA ASN A 73 -10.72 23.42 -10.34
C ASN A 73 -12.17 23.82 -10.09
N TRP A 74 -12.40 24.89 -9.32
CA TRP A 74 -13.72 25.37 -8.97
C TRP A 74 -14.55 25.92 -10.16
N LYS A 75 -13.99 25.95 -11.37
CA LYS A 75 -14.76 26.15 -12.59
C LYS A 75 -15.41 24.85 -13.07
N LYS A 76 -14.78 23.72 -12.80
CA LYS A 76 -15.28 22.37 -13.12
C LYS A 76 -16.13 21.79 -11.99
N TRP A 77 -15.79 22.11 -10.75
CA TRP A 77 -16.41 21.60 -9.53
C TRP A 77 -17.07 22.73 -8.76
N ASP A 78 -18.36 22.60 -8.42
CA ASP A 78 -19.03 23.59 -7.57
C ASP A 78 -18.62 23.36 -6.10
N LYS A 79 -17.93 24.33 -5.54
CA LYS A 79 -17.39 24.27 -4.18
C LYS A 79 -18.44 24.09 -3.08
N ASN A 80 -19.68 24.53 -3.34
CA ASN A 80 -20.81 24.45 -2.40
C ASN A 80 -21.54 23.10 -2.48
N LYS A 81 -21.30 22.32 -3.53
CA LYS A 81 -21.88 20.99 -3.68
C LYS A 81 -21.14 19.96 -2.84
N THR A 82 -21.80 18.85 -2.62
CA THR A 82 -21.29 17.69 -1.88
C THR A 82 -20.86 16.57 -2.84
N ILE A 83 -20.20 15.55 -2.36
CA ILE A 83 -19.86 14.36 -3.19
C ILE A 83 -21.15 13.74 -3.76
N ARG A 84 -22.26 13.77 -3.03
CA ARG A 84 -23.54 13.19 -3.50
C ARG A 84 -24.11 13.87 -4.74
N ASP A 85 -23.74 15.12 -4.98
CA ASP A 85 -24.14 15.84 -6.18
C ASP A 85 -23.37 15.39 -7.43
N TYR A 86 -22.37 14.51 -7.24
CA TYR A 86 -21.53 13.95 -8.28
C TYR A 86 -21.57 12.40 -8.24
N PRO A 87 -22.65 11.76 -8.73
CA PRO A 87 -22.85 10.31 -8.63
C PRO A 87 -21.66 9.49 -9.14
N HIS A 88 -21.02 9.93 -10.23
CA HIS A 88 -19.86 9.25 -10.81
C HIS A 88 -18.64 9.17 -9.86
N LEU A 89 -18.57 10.03 -8.82
CA LEU A 89 -17.51 9.95 -7.80
C LEU A 89 -17.77 8.84 -6.78
N ILE A 90 -18.99 8.37 -6.68
CA ILE A 90 -19.43 7.37 -5.67
C ILE A 90 -19.88 6.04 -6.29
N GLU A 91 -20.09 5.98 -7.59
CA GLU A 91 -20.48 4.74 -8.28
C GLU A 91 -19.51 3.58 -8.03
N HIS A 92 -18.22 3.86 -7.92
CA HIS A 92 -17.20 2.87 -7.60
C HIS A 92 -17.05 2.62 -6.09
N LEU A 93 -17.75 3.38 -5.23
CA LEU A 93 -17.84 3.06 -3.81
C LEU A 93 -18.82 1.90 -3.55
N ASP A 94 -19.68 1.60 -4.51
CA ASP A 94 -20.58 0.44 -4.51
C ASP A 94 -19.87 -0.86 -4.91
N TYR A 95 -18.61 -1.00 -4.55
CA TYR A 95 -17.96 -2.29 -4.64
C TYR A 95 -18.78 -3.33 -3.89
N PRO A 96 -19.00 -4.51 -4.49
CA PRO A 96 -19.49 -5.65 -3.77
C PRO A 96 -18.39 -6.12 -2.82
N PHE A 97 -18.13 -5.32 -1.76
CA PHE A 97 -17.37 -5.82 -0.64
C PHE A 97 -18.20 -6.91 -0.01
N ASP A 98 -17.65 -8.10 -0.01
CA ASP A 98 -18.11 -9.16 0.86
C ASP A 98 -17.97 -8.63 2.30
N ASP A 99 -19.06 -8.05 2.79
CA ASP A 99 -19.14 -7.43 4.13
C ASP A 99 -18.77 -8.43 5.24
N GLU A 100 -18.90 -9.72 4.98
CA GLU A 100 -18.51 -10.79 5.90
C GLU A 100 -16.98 -11.00 5.89
N LYS A 101 -16.37 -10.88 4.74
CA LYS A 101 -14.92 -11.09 4.55
C LYS A 101 -14.06 -9.89 5.00
N TYR A 102 -14.61 -8.68 4.93
CA TYR A 102 -13.92 -7.44 5.28
C TYR A 102 -14.74 -6.53 6.22
N PRO A 103 -15.08 -6.96 7.45
CA PRO A 103 -15.95 -6.22 8.35
C PRO A 103 -15.40 -4.84 8.74
N HIS A 104 -14.09 -4.63 8.67
CA HIS A 104 -13.45 -3.34 8.91
C HIS A 104 -13.75 -2.30 7.83
N ILE A 105 -13.97 -2.72 6.58
CA ILE A 105 -14.31 -1.82 5.47
C ILE A 105 -15.73 -1.28 5.63
N LYS A 106 -16.64 -2.10 6.13
CA LYS A 106 -18.01 -1.68 6.47
C LYS A 106 -18.06 -0.49 7.43
N THR A 107 -17.13 -0.45 8.37
CA THR A 107 -17.02 0.66 9.33
C THR A 107 -16.51 1.93 8.65
N HIS A 108 -15.59 1.82 7.70
CA HIS A 108 -15.09 2.95 6.91
C HIS A 108 -16.16 3.48 5.95
N ARG A 109 -16.87 2.60 5.23
CA ARG A 109 -17.99 2.96 4.35
C ARG A 109 -19.07 3.76 5.10
N LYS A 110 -19.46 3.32 6.30
CA LYS A 110 -20.42 4.05 7.15
C LYS A 110 -19.92 5.43 7.58
N ARG A 111 -18.59 5.62 7.71
CA ARG A 111 -18.00 6.92 8.02
C ARG A 111 -18.02 7.85 6.80
N VAL A 112 -17.65 7.35 5.63
CA VAL A 112 -17.74 8.12 4.37
C VAL A 112 -19.18 8.56 4.14
N ASP A 113 -20.15 7.64 4.19
CA ASP A 113 -21.57 7.94 3.99
C ASP A 113 -22.12 8.97 4.96
N LYS A 114 -21.73 8.92 6.23
CA LYS A 114 -22.33 9.78 7.26
C LYS A 114 -21.65 11.13 7.44
N GLN A 115 -20.34 11.19 7.30
CA GLN A 115 -19.58 12.39 7.66
C GLN A 115 -19.17 13.23 6.45
N PHE A 116 -18.89 12.64 5.29
CA PHE A 116 -18.25 13.34 4.19
C PHE A 116 -19.14 13.52 2.97
N CYS A 117 -20.08 12.62 2.70
CA CYS A 117 -20.95 12.77 1.53
C CYS A 117 -21.90 13.97 1.61
N ASN A 118 -22.07 14.56 2.79
CA ASN A 118 -22.99 15.68 3.02
C ASN A 118 -22.29 17.01 3.30
N VAL A 119 -20.96 17.07 3.25
CA VAL A 119 -20.24 18.33 3.46
C VAL A 119 -19.82 18.92 2.13
N PRO A 120 -19.77 20.27 2.01
CA PRO A 120 -19.34 20.94 0.78
C PRO A 120 -17.92 20.54 0.37
N LEU A 121 -17.66 20.43 -0.94
CA LEU A 121 -16.33 20.12 -1.48
C LEU A 121 -15.28 21.14 -0.99
N GLU A 122 -15.63 22.43 -0.88
CA GLU A 122 -14.73 23.47 -0.36
C GLU A 122 -14.18 23.11 1.02
N TRP A 123 -15.04 22.57 1.90
CA TRP A 123 -14.62 22.16 3.24
C TRP A 123 -13.67 20.96 3.20
N MET A 124 -13.89 19.98 2.30
CA MET A 124 -13.03 18.82 2.17
C MET A 124 -11.59 19.15 1.75
N TYR A 125 -11.40 20.30 1.10
CA TYR A 125 -10.08 20.80 0.70
C TYR A 125 -9.54 21.90 1.62
N SER A 126 -10.25 22.19 2.70
CA SER A 126 -9.77 23.11 3.73
C SER A 126 -8.67 22.48 4.58
N ASP A 127 -7.86 23.32 5.20
CA ASP A 127 -6.84 22.89 6.17
C ASP A 127 -7.49 22.16 7.35
N GLU A 128 -8.70 22.57 7.75
CA GLU A 128 -9.45 21.92 8.81
C GLU A 128 -9.83 20.47 8.48
N CYS A 129 -10.28 20.21 7.27
CA CYS A 129 -10.62 18.86 6.84
C CYS A 129 -9.37 17.96 6.75
N ILE A 130 -8.25 18.49 6.31
CA ILE A 130 -6.96 17.77 6.34
C ILE A 130 -6.62 17.36 7.77
N TYR A 131 -6.87 18.27 8.73
CA TYR A 131 -6.64 18.04 10.16
C TYR A 131 -7.53 16.93 10.73
N LEU A 132 -8.77 16.82 10.27
CA LEU A 132 -9.77 15.86 10.75
C LEU A 132 -9.76 14.52 9.98
N ASN A 133 -8.71 14.21 9.23
CA ASN A 133 -8.61 13.01 8.39
C ASN A 133 -9.65 12.92 7.24
N GLY A 134 -10.37 14.00 6.92
CA GLY A 134 -11.35 14.01 5.85
C GLY A 134 -10.75 13.73 4.49
N LYS A 135 -9.59 14.32 4.23
CA LYS A 135 -8.82 14.06 3.00
C LYS A 135 -8.43 12.58 2.87
N SER A 136 -8.18 11.91 3.99
CA SER A 136 -7.83 10.51 4.01
C SER A 136 -8.93 9.59 3.52
N LEU A 137 -10.17 9.94 3.80
CA LEU A 137 -11.32 9.18 3.32
C LEU A 137 -11.53 9.39 1.82
N LEU A 138 -11.33 10.61 1.31
CA LEU A 138 -11.35 10.88 -0.13
C LEU A 138 -10.30 10.05 -0.88
N PHE A 139 -9.09 9.96 -0.36
CA PHE A 139 -8.04 9.12 -0.93
C PHE A 139 -8.35 7.65 -0.78
N GLY A 140 -8.73 7.24 0.43
CA GLY A 140 -8.94 5.85 0.78
C GLY A 140 -9.92 5.15 -0.13
N GLU A 141 -11.00 5.84 -0.50
CA GLU A 141 -12.07 5.30 -1.35
C GLU A 141 -11.92 5.70 -2.84
N GLY A 142 -10.83 6.34 -3.22
CA GLY A 142 -10.57 6.70 -4.61
C GLY A 142 -11.37 7.89 -5.16
N VAL A 143 -12.17 8.58 -4.35
CA VAL A 143 -12.92 9.78 -4.77
C VAL A 143 -11.96 10.84 -5.28
N TYR A 144 -10.84 11.04 -4.58
CA TYR A 144 -9.80 11.97 -4.99
C TYR A 144 -9.23 11.63 -6.37
N TYR A 145 -8.95 10.35 -6.62
CA TYR A 145 -8.49 9.90 -7.93
C TYR A 145 -9.50 10.21 -9.03
N GLN A 146 -10.79 9.99 -8.81
CA GLN A 146 -11.80 10.32 -9.81
C GLN A 146 -11.90 11.82 -10.11
N MET A 147 -11.65 12.67 -9.11
CA MET A 147 -11.64 14.12 -9.30
C MET A 147 -10.45 14.63 -10.13
N PHE A 148 -9.30 13.95 -10.01
CA PHE A 148 -8.02 14.35 -10.61
C PHE A 148 -7.43 13.27 -11.50
N LYS A 149 -8.28 12.45 -12.09
CA LYS A 149 -7.86 11.26 -12.83
C LYS A 149 -6.88 11.59 -13.96
N GLU A 150 -7.18 12.62 -14.75
CA GLU A 150 -6.35 13.03 -15.88
C GLU A 150 -4.96 13.47 -15.42
N GLU A 151 -4.89 14.30 -14.36
CA GLU A 151 -3.64 14.83 -13.83
C GLU A 151 -2.80 13.74 -13.13
N ILE A 152 -3.46 12.77 -12.50
CA ILE A 152 -2.78 11.66 -11.81
C ILE A 152 -2.29 10.64 -12.83
N ASP A 153 -3.13 10.27 -13.80
CA ASP A 153 -2.73 9.33 -14.86
C ASP A 153 -1.58 9.90 -15.71
N ASP A 154 -1.66 11.18 -16.10
CA ASP A 154 -0.58 11.84 -16.83
C ASP A 154 0.73 11.84 -16.04
N PHE A 155 0.65 12.14 -14.76
CA PHE A 155 1.82 12.07 -13.88
C PHE A 155 2.42 10.66 -13.86
N ILE A 156 1.60 9.64 -13.61
CA ILE A 156 2.08 8.26 -13.47
C ILE A 156 2.66 7.75 -14.81
N ASP A 157 1.96 8.03 -15.91
CA ASP A 157 2.28 7.43 -17.19
C ASP A 157 3.37 8.20 -17.96
N ASN A 158 3.41 9.53 -17.83
CA ASN A 158 4.27 10.40 -18.63
C ASN A 158 5.32 11.18 -17.84
N GLU A 159 4.98 11.75 -16.67
CA GLU A 159 5.94 12.55 -15.91
C GLU A 159 6.90 11.68 -15.09
N LEU A 160 6.38 10.71 -14.32
CA LEU A 160 7.15 9.87 -13.42
C LEU A 160 8.33 9.15 -14.11
N PRO A 161 8.16 8.57 -15.31
CA PRO A 161 9.26 7.91 -16.03
C PRO A 161 10.43 8.83 -16.39
N ASN A 162 10.20 10.14 -16.46
CA ASN A 162 11.18 11.14 -16.87
C ASN A 162 11.78 11.92 -15.68
N ARG A 163 11.41 11.57 -14.44
CA ARG A 163 11.91 12.21 -13.23
C ARG A 163 13.19 11.55 -12.73
N ASP A 164 14.05 12.34 -12.12
CA ASP A 164 15.10 11.81 -11.23
C ASP A 164 14.45 11.35 -9.92
N ILE A 165 14.13 10.06 -9.86
CA ILE A 165 13.35 9.50 -8.76
C ILE A 165 14.08 9.60 -7.41
N PRO A 166 15.36 9.25 -7.28
CA PRO A 166 16.11 9.44 -6.04
C PRO A 166 16.05 10.89 -5.52
N LEU A 167 16.24 11.85 -6.41
CA LEU A 167 16.17 13.28 -6.06
C LEU A 167 14.75 13.66 -5.62
N MET A 168 13.74 13.27 -6.39
CA MET A 168 12.34 13.55 -6.08
C MET A 168 11.93 12.93 -4.72
N MET A 169 12.33 11.70 -4.45
CA MET A 169 12.04 11.04 -3.17
C MET A 169 12.66 11.79 -2.00
N LYS A 170 13.90 12.26 -2.14
CA LYS A 170 14.60 13.04 -1.11
C LYS A 170 13.91 14.37 -0.85
N GLU A 171 13.59 15.13 -1.90
CA GLU A 171 12.88 16.40 -1.77
C GLU A 171 11.49 16.25 -1.15
N ASN A 172 10.77 15.22 -1.56
CA ASN A 172 9.44 14.94 -1.04
C ASN A 172 9.49 14.40 0.40
N TYR A 173 10.52 13.65 0.78
CA TYR A 173 10.72 13.22 2.16
C TYR A 173 10.76 14.41 3.13
N ASP A 174 11.54 15.43 2.81
CA ASP A 174 11.61 16.63 3.65
C ASP A 174 10.27 17.37 3.72
N LYS A 175 9.57 17.49 2.59
CA LYS A 175 8.20 18.07 2.55
C LYS A 175 7.20 17.27 3.36
N VAL A 176 7.21 15.94 3.22
CA VAL A 176 6.36 15.02 3.99
C VAL A 176 6.63 15.17 5.48
N LYS A 177 7.89 15.24 5.89
CA LYS A 177 8.28 15.43 7.30
C LYS A 177 7.71 16.72 7.87
N VAL A 178 7.87 17.85 7.17
CA VAL A 178 7.30 19.14 7.57
C VAL A 178 5.78 19.08 7.69
N MET A 179 5.11 18.42 6.73
CA MET A 179 3.66 18.25 6.76
C MET A 179 3.20 17.37 7.94
N ARG A 180 3.96 16.34 8.29
CA ARG A 180 3.68 15.50 9.47
C ARG A 180 3.76 16.30 10.77
N GLU A 181 4.79 17.12 10.90
CA GLU A 181 4.96 17.98 12.09
C GLU A 181 3.83 19.00 12.21
N LYS A 182 3.40 19.57 11.08
CA LYS A 182 2.31 20.54 11.02
C LYS A 182 0.94 19.91 11.26
N TYR A 183 0.69 18.75 10.69
CA TYR A 183 -0.60 18.07 10.71
C TYR A 183 -0.47 16.70 11.40
N LYS A 184 -0.36 16.69 12.72
CA LYS A 184 -0.15 15.50 13.58
C LYS A 184 -1.11 14.33 13.34
N THR A 185 -2.19 14.55 12.61
CA THR A 185 -3.25 13.58 12.28
C THR A 185 -3.21 13.08 10.84
N LEU A 186 -2.20 13.39 10.07
CA LEU A 186 -2.06 12.77 8.74
C LEU A 186 -1.86 11.27 8.91
N PHE A 187 -2.95 10.57 8.79
CA PHE A 187 -3.19 9.16 9.12
C PHE A 187 -2.35 8.17 8.32
N ILE A 188 -1.79 8.65 7.27
CA ILE A 188 -1.13 7.89 6.23
C ILE A 188 0.30 7.54 6.62
N TRP A 189 0.76 8.03 7.75
CA TRP A 189 2.13 8.34 7.89
C TRP A 189 2.83 7.57 9.01
N GLY A 190 2.53 6.31 9.12
CA GLY A 190 3.43 5.41 9.81
C GLY A 190 4.72 5.21 9.00
N GLY A 191 5.28 6.30 8.42
CA GLY A 191 6.42 6.21 7.55
C GLY A 191 7.67 5.69 8.24
N MET A 192 8.54 5.07 7.46
CA MET A 192 9.90 4.73 7.90
C MET A 192 10.60 6.03 8.28
N GLU A 193 10.86 6.22 9.58
CA GLU A 193 11.67 7.34 10.01
C GLU A 193 13.07 7.20 9.41
N GLY A 194 13.31 7.95 8.35
CA GLY A 194 14.65 8.42 8.06
C GLY A 194 15.52 7.60 7.13
N ASP A 195 15.03 6.62 6.37
CA ASP A 195 15.95 5.87 5.48
C ASP A 195 15.58 5.98 3.99
N THR A 196 15.93 7.15 3.41
CA THR A 196 15.83 7.36 1.95
C THR A 196 16.70 6.35 1.17
N GLU A 197 17.82 5.87 1.73
CA GLU A 197 18.67 4.84 1.11
C GLU A 197 17.89 3.53 0.92
N THR A 198 17.11 3.12 1.90
CA THR A 198 16.28 1.92 1.80
C THR A 198 15.21 2.07 0.72
N LEU A 199 14.54 3.22 0.66
CA LEU A 199 13.53 3.46 -0.37
C LEU A 199 14.15 3.49 -1.78
N GLU A 200 15.33 4.08 -1.91
CA GLU A 200 16.08 4.09 -3.17
C GLU A 200 16.47 2.67 -3.61
N ILE A 201 16.93 1.82 -2.68
CA ILE A 201 17.22 0.42 -2.98
C ILE A 201 15.95 -0.30 -3.44
N ILE A 202 14.83 -0.13 -2.75
CA ILE A 202 13.56 -0.75 -3.11
C ILE A 202 13.13 -0.28 -4.50
N TYR A 203 13.11 1.03 -4.73
CA TYR A 203 12.71 1.60 -6.01
C TYR A 203 13.57 1.09 -7.17
N ASN A 204 14.89 1.10 -7.02
CA ASN A 204 15.83 0.69 -8.08
C ASN A 204 15.73 -0.80 -8.42
N ASN A 205 15.10 -1.61 -7.56
CA ASN A 205 14.87 -3.04 -7.81
C ASN A 205 13.45 -3.35 -8.30
N LEU A 206 12.55 -2.37 -8.31
CA LEU A 206 11.21 -2.56 -8.84
C LEU A 206 11.15 -2.10 -10.30
N PRO A 207 10.63 -2.91 -11.23
CA PRO A 207 10.38 -2.47 -12.59
C PRO A 207 9.48 -1.21 -12.60
N LEU A 208 9.82 -0.21 -13.38
CA LEU A 208 9.07 1.04 -13.45
C LEU A 208 7.57 0.81 -13.70
N LYS A 209 7.22 -0.13 -14.59
CA LYS A 209 5.82 -0.49 -14.86
C LYS A 209 5.10 -1.04 -13.63
N LEU A 210 5.80 -1.75 -12.75
CA LEU A 210 5.23 -2.22 -11.49
C LEU A 210 5.00 -1.05 -10.53
N VAL A 211 5.95 -0.12 -10.45
CA VAL A 211 5.78 1.10 -9.62
C VAL A 211 4.58 1.91 -10.10
N GLN A 212 4.47 2.14 -11.42
CA GLN A 212 3.32 2.81 -12.02
C GLN A 212 2.00 2.10 -11.71
N PHE A 213 1.98 0.77 -11.85
CA PHE A 213 0.82 -0.05 -11.52
C PHE A 213 0.42 0.09 -10.04
N ILE A 214 1.39 -0.05 -9.12
CA ILE A 214 1.15 0.09 -7.67
C ILE A 214 0.59 1.48 -7.37
N MET A 215 1.21 2.53 -7.89
CA MET A 215 0.75 3.90 -7.68
C MET A 215 -0.68 4.11 -8.17
N LYS A 216 -0.99 3.62 -9.36
CA LYS A 216 -2.33 3.73 -9.93
C LYS A 216 -3.36 3.01 -9.05
N LYS A 217 -3.07 1.78 -8.63
CA LYS A 217 -3.94 1.02 -7.72
C LYS A 217 -4.13 1.69 -6.36
N GLN A 218 -3.09 2.27 -5.80
CA GLN A 218 -3.18 3.00 -4.54
C GLN A 218 -4.04 4.27 -4.68
N PHE A 219 -3.94 5.01 -5.80
CA PHE A 219 -4.81 6.15 -6.07
C PHE A 219 -6.25 5.72 -6.34
N GLU A 220 -6.48 4.64 -7.10
CA GLU A 220 -7.81 4.11 -7.41
C GLU A 220 -8.60 3.73 -6.15
N ASN A 221 -7.96 3.03 -5.21
CA ASN A 221 -8.57 2.68 -3.94
C ASN A 221 -7.50 2.26 -2.92
N PHE A 222 -7.04 3.20 -2.12
CA PHE A 222 -6.01 2.96 -1.13
C PHE A 222 -6.42 1.91 -0.10
N TYR A 223 -7.66 1.93 0.39
CA TYR A 223 -8.11 0.98 1.41
C TYR A 223 -8.15 -0.46 0.92
N ARG A 224 -8.45 -0.67 -0.35
CA ARG A 224 -8.42 -2.01 -0.95
C ARG A 224 -6.98 -2.50 -1.15
N TYR A 225 -6.12 -1.65 -1.69
CA TYR A 225 -4.79 -2.03 -2.16
C TYR A 225 -3.65 -1.77 -1.17
N ARG A 226 -3.95 -1.31 0.04
CA ARG A 226 -2.94 -1.02 1.05
C ARG A 226 -2.43 -2.23 1.82
N SER A 227 -3.08 -3.40 1.71
CA SER A 227 -2.76 -4.60 2.49
C SER A 227 -2.44 -5.78 1.59
N GLY A 228 -1.76 -6.77 2.16
CA GLY A 228 -1.42 -8.00 1.46
C GLY A 228 -0.05 -7.99 0.80
N PHE A 229 0.74 -6.94 1.01
CA PHE A 229 2.14 -6.94 0.63
C PHE A 229 2.94 -7.87 1.54
N MET A 230 4.12 -8.27 1.09
CA MET A 230 4.98 -9.23 1.74
C MET A 230 5.50 -8.73 3.09
N ASP A 231 5.63 -9.64 4.04
CA ASP A 231 6.08 -9.37 5.40
C ASP A 231 7.53 -8.87 5.47
N CYS A 232 8.39 -9.35 4.58
CA CYS A 232 9.82 -9.11 4.60
C CYS A 232 10.32 -8.57 3.26
N TRP A 233 10.89 -7.38 3.31
CA TRP A 233 11.60 -6.71 2.21
C TRP A 233 13.09 -6.78 2.51
N MET A 234 13.83 -7.58 1.77
CA MET A 234 15.23 -7.85 2.04
C MET A 234 16.08 -7.63 0.80
N TRP A 235 17.31 -7.18 0.99
CA TRP A 235 18.26 -7.02 -0.11
C TRP A 235 19.63 -7.54 0.27
N ASN A 236 20.33 -8.08 -0.70
CA ASN A 236 21.70 -8.53 -0.54
C ASN A 236 22.64 -7.32 -0.35
N LYS A 237 23.57 -7.41 0.61
CA LYS A 237 24.51 -6.33 0.90
C LYS A 237 25.48 -6.05 -0.24
N LYS A 238 25.79 -7.03 -1.09
CA LYS A 238 26.78 -6.90 -2.16
C LYS A 238 26.21 -6.26 -3.41
N ASP A 239 25.15 -6.85 -3.95
CA ASP A 239 24.57 -6.49 -5.24
C ASP A 239 23.26 -5.70 -5.12
N LYS A 240 22.78 -5.51 -3.88
CA LYS A 240 21.53 -4.80 -3.57
C LYS A 240 20.29 -5.48 -4.16
N HIS A 241 20.40 -6.75 -4.64
CA HIS A 241 19.27 -7.49 -5.14
C HIS A 241 18.16 -7.61 -4.10
N LEU A 242 16.95 -7.18 -4.46
CA LEU A 242 15.77 -7.18 -3.59
C LEU A 242 15.09 -8.56 -3.64
N LYS A 243 14.78 -9.08 -2.47
CA LYS A 243 14.00 -10.30 -2.28
C LYS A 243 12.81 -10.02 -1.38
N LEU A 244 11.62 -10.37 -1.83
CA LEU A 244 10.38 -10.20 -1.08
C LEU A 244 9.89 -11.56 -0.56
N VAL A 245 9.56 -11.63 0.70
CA VAL A 245 9.14 -12.89 1.34
C VAL A 245 7.88 -12.68 2.16
N GLU A 246 6.85 -13.42 1.81
CA GLU A 246 5.68 -13.63 2.66
C GLU A 246 5.96 -14.77 3.64
N VAL A 247 5.75 -14.55 4.92
CA VAL A 247 6.08 -15.50 5.99
C VAL A 247 4.84 -16.18 6.53
N LYS A 248 4.75 -17.48 6.40
CA LYS A 248 3.62 -18.28 6.89
C LYS A 248 4.06 -19.39 7.85
N GLY A 249 3.25 -19.68 8.84
CA GLY A 249 3.37 -20.95 9.56
C GLY A 249 2.98 -22.12 8.66
N ILE A 250 3.36 -23.34 9.06
CA ILE A 250 3.17 -24.55 8.24
C ILE A 250 1.69 -24.77 7.83
N ARG A 251 0.75 -24.37 8.67
CA ARG A 251 -0.69 -24.56 8.44
C ARG A 251 -1.45 -23.23 8.20
N GLU A 252 -0.74 -22.15 8.01
CA GLU A 252 -1.37 -20.84 7.77
C GLU A 252 -1.67 -20.70 6.28
N ASP A 253 -2.87 -20.22 5.99
CA ASP A 253 -3.29 -19.96 4.62
C ASP A 253 -2.73 -18.61 4.13
N ILE A 254 -2.51 -18.54 2.82
CA ILE A 254 -2.23 -17.28 2.15
C ILE A 254 -3.58 -16.66 1.82
N LEU A 255 -3.79 -15.43 2.25
CA LEU A 255 -5.06 -14.75 2.04
C LEU A 255 -5.22 -14.32 0.55
N PRO A 256 -6.46 -14.21 0.04
CA PRO A 256 -6.69 -13.85 -1.37
C PRO A 256 -5.96 -12.59 -1.84
N HIS A 257 -5.96 -11.53 -1.02
CA HIS A 257 -5.26 -10.29 -1.35
C HIS A 257 -3.72 -10.42 -1.31
N GLN A 258 -3.17 -11.35 -0.50
CA GLN A 258 -1.75 -11.70 -0.52
C GLN A 258 -1.40 -12.48 -1.78
N HIS A 259 -2.26 -13.43 -2.20
CA HIS A 259 -2.11 -14.12 -3.48
C HIS A 259 -2.09 -13.14 -4.66
N GLU A 260 -2.99 -12.15 -4.66
CA GLU A 260 -3.06 -11.13 -5.70
C GLU A 260 -1.72 -10.39 -5.84
N TRP A 261 -1.19 -9.87 -4.74
CA TRP A 261 0.09 -9.14 -4.77
C TRP A 261 1.29 -10.03 -5.08
N LEU A 262 1.36 -11.22 -4.51
CA LEU A 262 2.43 -12.19 -4.82
C LEU A 262 2.49 -12.50 -6.31
N ASN A 263 1.35 -12.75 -6.96
CA ASN A 263 1.29 -12.99 -8.40
C ASN A 263 1.69 -11.74 -9.19
N ILE A 264 1.21 -10.56 -8.83
CA ILE A 264 1.57 -9.31 -9.49
C ILE A 264 3.09 -9.10 -9.44
N PHE A 265 3.71 -9.17 -8.26
CA PHE A 265 5.16 -9.00 -8.14
C PHE A 265 5.94 -10.04 -8.93
N TYR A 266 5.50 -11.29 -8.89
CA TYR A 266 6.13 -12.38 -9.65
C TYR A 266 6.03 -12.16 -11.17
N ASP A 267 4.87 -11.78 -11.68
CA ASP A 267 4.62 -11.51 -13.11
C ASP A 267 5.47 -10.35 -13.63
N TYR A 268 5.78 -9.38 -12.77
CA TYR A 268 6.69 -8.28 -13.10
C TYR A 268 8.19 -8.66 -12.92
N GLY A 269 8.50 -9.92 -12.59
CA GLY A 269 9.87 -10.43 -12.49
C GLY A 269 10.60 -10.06 -11.19
N VAL A 270 9.88 -9.68 -10.15
CA VAL A 270 10.47 -9.42 -8.82
C VAL A 270 10.73 -10.77 -8.12
N ASP A 271 11.87 -10.90 -7.44
CA ASP A 271 12.18 -12.08 -6.63
C ASP A 271 11.26 -12.13 -5.39
N VAL A 272 10.11 -12.76 -5.56
CA VAL A 272 9.09 -12.90 -4.53
C VAL A 272 8.85 -14.38 -4.23
N SER A 273 8.64 -14.71 -2.95
CA SER A 273 8.37 -16.07 -2.52
C SER A 273 7.55 -16.15 -1.24
N VAL A 274 6.94 -17.30 -1.01
CA VAL A 274 6.33 -17.64 0.30
C VAL A 274 7.25 -18.57 1.04
N LEU A 275 7.58 -18.22 2.28
CA LEU A 275 8.37 -19.05 3.18
C LEU A 275 7.49 -19.62 4.30
N ARG A 276 7.25 -20.93 4.25
CA ARG A 276 6.59 -21.63 5.35
C ARG A 276 7.61 -22.01 6.41
N VAL A 277 7.38 -21.54 7.63
CA VAL A 277 8.33 -21.67 8.74
C VAL A 277 7.85 -22.69 9.75
N LYS A 278 8.68 -23.70 10.01
CA LYS A 278 8.56 -24.62 11.13
C LYS A 278 9.55 -24.19 12.19
N ILE A 279 9.04 -23.77 13.37
CA ILE A 279 9.90 -23.33 14.48
C ILE A 279 10.10 -24.49 15.44
N GLN A 280 11.37 -24.84 15.68
CA GLN A 280 11.81 -25.87 16.62
C GLN A 280 12.70 -25.28 17.72
N LYS A 281 12.79 -25.98 18.83
CA LYS A 281 13.68 -25.65 19.95
C LYS A 281 15.10 -26.14 19.66
#